data_1ffecdcf1fde0683905a93f0a2de371b
#
_entry.id   1ffecdcf1fde0683905a93f0a2de371b
#
_cell.length_a   1.000
_cell.length_b   1.000
_cell.length_c   1.000
_cell.angle_alpha   90.00
_cell.angle_beta   90.00
_cell.angle_gamma   90.00
#
_symmetry.space_group_name_H-M   'P 1'
#
loop_
_entity.id
_entity.type
_entity.pdbx_description
1 polymer ?
#
loop_
_entity_poly.entity_id
_entity_poly.type
_entity_poly.pdbx_seq_one_letter_code
_entity_poly.pdbx_strand_id
1 'polypeptide(L)'
;SKKTLHRNFMGYTASKTQLMIGLGMSAISDSWYAFAQNEKTVPEYEARANSGELPIFRGHLLSNEDRIVRQHILNIMCHFETTWERPDSQFPELEDCLLRLTEMEADGLVKLSDTKLVVPEHARPFVRNICMAFDLRLLRDAPDARVFSMTI
;
A
#
# COMPACT_ATOMS: atom_id res chain seq x y z
N SER A 1 12.51 -18.03 9.41
CA SER A 1 13.20 -16.97 8.65
C SER A 1 12.90 -15.65 9.33
N LYS A 2 13.90 -14.78 9.48
CA LYS A 2 13.70 -13.45 10.07
C LYS A 2 12.77 -12.68 9.12
N LYS A 3 11.64 -12.14 9.62
CA LYS A 3 10.70 -11.30 8.87
C LYS A 3 11.35 -9.93 8.57
N THR A 4 12.35 -9.92 7.67
CA THR A 4 13.12 -8.72 7.32
C THR A 4 12.68 -8.12 5.99
N LEU A 5 11.76 -8.77 5.27
CA LEU A 5 11.27 -8.26 4.01
C LEU A 5 10.41 -7.02 4.24
N HIS A 6 10.68 -6.00 3.46
CA HIS A 6 9.95 -4.74 3.42
C HIS A 6 9.62 -4.39 1.97
N ARG A 7 8.65 -3.50 1.75
CA ARG A 7 8.27 -3.04 0.42
C ARG A 7 8.07 -1.52 0.41
N ASN A 8 8.57 -0.88 -0.63
CA ASN A 8 8.36 0.53 -0.96
C ASN A 8 7.99 0.68 -2.45
N PHE A 9 7.98 1.89 -2.99
CA PHE A 9 7.69 2.15 -4.40
C PHE A 9 8.69 1.51 -5.38
N MET A 10 9.92 1.24 -4.93
CA MET A 10 10.94 0.57 -5.75
C MET A 10 10.77 -0.95 -5.80
N GLY A 11 9.95 -1.52 -4.91
CA GLY A 11 9.71 -2.96 -4.81
C GLY A 11 10.08 -3.53 -3.45
N TYR A 12 10.44 -4.82 -3.41
CA TYR A 12 10.83 -5.51 -2.18
C TYR A 12 12.29 -5.22 -1.82
N THR A 13 12.54 -4.98 -0.53
CA THR A 13 13.86 -4.69 0.02
C THR A 13 14.01 -5.33 1.40
N ALA A 14 15.25 -5.64 1.80
CA ALA A 14 15.59 -6.04 3.16
C ALA A 14 15.86 -4.83 4.08
N SER A 15 15.94 -3.62 3.51
CA SER A 15 16.15 -2.38 4.27
C SER A 15 14.83 -1.77 4.71
N LYS A 16 14.67 -1.58 6.01
CA LYS A 16 13.51 -0.89 6.59
C LYS A 16 13.81 0.61 6.70
N THR A 17 13.76 1.30 5.57
CA THR A 17 13.90 2.76 5.55
C THR A 17 12.55 3.43 5.83
N GLN A 18 12.56 4.44 6.71
CA GLN A 18 11.37 5.25 7.02
C GLN A 18 11.23 6.46 6.10
N LEU A 19 12.29 6.83 5.41
CA LEU A 19 12.32 7.95 4.48
C LEU A 19 13.05 7.54 3.21
N MET A 20 12.40 7.76 2.08
CA MET A 20 12.97 7.63 0.75
C MET A 20 12.73 8.93 0.00
N ILE A 21 13.78 9.57 -0.49
CA ILE A 21 13.70 10.79 -1.28
C ILE A 21 13.92 10.42 -2.76
N GLY A 22 12.91 10.68 -3.57
CA GLY A 22 12.98 10.47 -5.01
C GLY A 22 13.69 11.64 -5.69
N LEU A 23 14.73 11.35 -6.46
CA LEU A 23 15.47 12.32 -7.26
C LEU A 23 15.14 12.16 -8.74
N GLY A 24 14.99 13.30 -9.43
CA GLY A 24 14.65 13.36 -10.84
C GLY A 24 13.14 13.52 -11.10
N MET A 25 12.81 13.72 -12.38
CA MET A 25 11.42 13.88 -12.83
C MET A 25 10.59 12.64 -12.50
N SER A 26 9.31 12.84 -12.20
CA SER A 26 8.32 11.79 -11.86
C SER A 26 8.67 10.92 -10.64
N ALA A 27 9.82 11.12 -10.00
CA ALA A 27 10.24 10.32 -8.86
C ALA A 27 9.30 10.50 -7.67
N ILE A 28 9.12 9.43 -6.90
CA ILE A 28 8.25 9.40 -5.74
C ILE A 28 9.10 9.36 -4.47
N SER A 29 8.84 10.31 -3.58
CA SER A 29 9.34 10.31 -2.21
C SER A 29 8.30 9.65 -1.31
N ASP A 30 8.77 8.85 -0.38
CA ASP A 30 7.96 8.12 0.59
C ASP A 30 8.50 8.36 1.99
N SER A 31 7.69 8.99 2.82
CA SER A 31 7.87 8.98 4.27
C SER A 31 6.73 8.18 4.90
N TRP A 32 6.90 7.79 6.17
CA TRP A 32 5.82 7.07 6.87
C TRP A 32 4.51 7.87 6.95
N TYR A 33 4.60 9.19 6.82
CA TYR A 33 3.48 10.12 7.01
C TYR A 33 3.00 10.80 5.73
N ALA A 34 3.75 10.69 4.64
CA ALA A 34 3.45 11.42 3.41
C ALA A 34 4.07 10.77 2.18
N PHE A 35 3.44 11.00 1.04
CA PHE A 35 4.00 10.77 -0.28
C PHE A 35 4.16 12.10 -1.01
N ALA A 36 5.19 12.23 -1.82
CA ALA A 36 5.36 13.34 -2.75
C ALA A 36 5.86 12.81 -4.10
N GLN A 37 5.36 13.39 -5.18
CA GLN A 37 5.81 13.10 -6.54
C GLN A 37 6.39 14.35 -7.16
N ASN A 38 7.57 14.23 -7.73
CA ASN A 38 8.23 15.30 -8.46
C ASN A 38 7.50 15.63 -9.78
N GLU A 39 7.82 16.80 -10.36
CA GLU A 39 7.35 17.22 -11.67
C GLU A 39 7.56 16.12 -12.72
N LYS A 40 6.60 16.04 -13.65
CA LYS A 40 6.54 14.92 -14.59
C LYS A 40 7.43 15.06 -15.80
N THR A 41 7.84 16.29 -16.11
CA THR A 41 8.69 16.58 -17.26
C THR A 41 10.04 17.12 -16.83
N VAL A 42 11.08 16.91 -17.64
CA VAL A 42 12.43 17.42 -17.37
C VAL A 42 12.44 18.96 -17.27
N PRO A 43 11.83 19.72 -18.20
CA PRO A 43 11.86 21.17 -18.12
C PRO A 43 11.24 21.75 -16.85
N GLU A 44 10.10 21.19 -16.40
CA GLU A 44 9.43 21.63 -15.17
C GLU A 44 10.24 21.28 -13.93
N TYR A 45 10.81 20.08 -13.90
CA TYR A 45 11.68 19.65 -12.81
C TYR A 45 12.92 20.53 -12.69
N GLU A 46 13.62 20.79 -13.81
CA GLU A 46 14.82 21.63 -13.85
C GLU A 46 14.52 23.09 -13.51
N ALA A 47 13.39 23.63 -13.99
CA ALA A 47 13.00 25.00 -13.69
C ALA A 47 12.85 25.22 -12.18
N ARG A 48 12.16 24.33 -11.46
CA ARG A 48 12.01 24.42 -10.00
C ARG A 48 13.31 24.17 -9.26
N ALA A 49 14.05 23.13 -9.64
CA ALA A 49 15.33 22.82 -9.01
C ALA A 49 16.35 23.96 -9.14
N ASN A 50 16.41 24.60 -10.31
CA ASN A 50 17.31 25.73 -10.56
C ASN A 50 16.86 27.01 -9.82
N SER A 51 15.58 27.17 -9.52
CA SER A 51 15.07 28.28 -8.67
C SER A 51 15.27 28.03 -7.17
N GLY A 52 15.80 26.86 -6.77
CA GLY A 52 15.98 26.49 -5.36
C GLY A 52 14.70 25.99 -4.69
N GLU A 53 13.66 25.71 -5.47
CA GLU A 53 12.41 25.12 -4.97
C GLU A 53 12.43 23.60 -5.01
N LEU A 54 11.65 22.98 -4.11
CA LEU A 54 11.41 21.54 -4.22
C LEU A 54 10.55 21.27 -5.47
N PRO A 55 11.00 20.40 -6.39
CA PRO A 55 10.31 20.16 -7.65
C PRO A 55 9.10 19.21 -7.48
N ILE A 56 8.24 19.48 -6.49
CA ILE A 56 7.09 18.66 -6.15
C ILE A 56 5.88 19.08 -6.97
N PHE A 57 5.36 18.15 -7.78
CA PHE A 57 4.11 18.30 -8.53
C PHE A 57 2.89 18.11 -7.64
N ARG A 58 2.91 17.08 -6.80
CA ARG A 58 1.82 16.74 -5.87
C ARG A 58 2.33 15.99 -4.66
N GLY A 59 1.59 16.11 -3.55
CA GLY A 59 1.85 15.37 -2.33
C GLY A 59 0.54 14.87 -1.71
N HIS A 60 0.68 13.92 -0.79
CA HIS A 60 -0.41 13.41 0.00
C HIS A 60 0.06 13.14 1.43
N LEU A 61 -0.61 13.77 2.39
CA LEU A 61 -0.43 13.49 3.81
C LEU A 61 -1.31 12.30 4.21
N LEU A 62 -0.72 11.32 4.86
CA LEU A 62 -1.43 10.13 5.32
C LEU A 62 -2.17 10.43 6.63
N SER A 63 -3.46 10.17 6.66
CA SER A 63 -4.26 10.14 7.88
C SER A 63 -3.81 9.00 8.80
N ASN A 64 -4.34 8.95 10.01
CA ASN A 64 -4.10 7.81 10.90
C ASN A 64 -4.64 6.51 10.32
N GLU A 65 -5.83 6.56 9.71
CA GLU A 65 -6.45 5.44 9.01
C GLU A 65 -5.57 4.96 7.83
N ASP A 66 -5.12 5.87 6.95
CA ASP A 66 -4.21 5.53 5.84
C ASP A 66 -2.98 4.77 6.33
N ARG A 67 -2.42 5.16 7.47
CA ARG A 67 -1.23 4.50 8.05
C ARG A 67 -1.53 3.10 8.59
N ILE A 68 -2.69 2.90 9.22
CA ILE A 68 -3.14 1.59 9.70
C ILE A 68 -3.38 0.66 8.51
N VAL A 69 -4.14 1.10 7.53
CA VAL A 69 -4.42 0.35 6.29
C VAL A 69 -3.12 0.01 5.55
N ARG A 70 -2.23 1.00 5.39
CA ARG A 70 -0.90 0.78 4.82
C ARG A 70 -0.12 -0.30 5.55
N GLN A 71 -0.17 -0.32 6.89
CA GLN A 71 0.51 -1.35 7.68
C GLN A 71 -0.05 -2.74 7.41
N HIS A 72 -1.39 -2.90 7.33
CA HIS A 72 -2.02 -4.17 6.97
C HIS A 72 -1.57 -4.64 5.58
N ILE A 73 -1.65 -3.76 4.57
CA ILE A 73 -1.21 -4.07 3.21
C ILE A 73 0.26 -4.50 3.18
N LEU A 74 1.15 -3.79 3.87
CA LEU A 74 2.57 -4.15 3.95
C LEU A 74 2.80 -5.49 4.66
N ASN A 75 2.07 -5.78 5.73
CA ASN A 75 2.14 -7.05 6.43
C ASN A 75 1.71 -8.21 5.52
N ILE A 76 0.59 -8.08 4.82
CA ILE A 76 0.10 -9.09 3.87
C ILE A 76 1.11 -9.29 2.73
N MET A 77 1.59 -8.21 2.11
CA MET A 77 2.54 -8.27 0.99
C MET A 77 3.89 -8.87 1.36
N CYS A 78 4.41 -8.58 2.55
CA CYS A 78 5.76 -8.96 2.95
C CYS A 78 5.82 -10.20 3.83
N HIS A 79 4.77 -10.46 4.62
CA HIS A 79 4.74 -11.52 5.62
C HIS A 79 3.64 -12.54 5.39
N PHE A 80 2.71 -12.30 4.44
CA PHE A 80 1.56 -13.16 4.15
C PHE A 80 0.60 -13.34 5.33
N GLU A 81 0.60 -12.38 6.25
CA GLU A 81 -0.29 -12.34 7.40
C GLU A 81 -0.43 -10.93 7.92
N THR A 82 -1.56 -10.63 8.55
CA THR A 82 -1.76 -9.40 9.33
C THR A 82 -2.69 -9.67 10.51
N THR A 83 -2.64 -8.82 11.53
CA THR A 83 -3.48 -8.94 12.73
C THR A 83 -4.06 -7.57 13.14
N TRP A 84 -5.24 -7.60 13.72
CA TRP A 84 -5.95 -6.45 14.29
C TRP A 84 -6.34 -6.68 15.77
N GLU A 85 -5.57 -7.53 16.45
CA GLU A 85 -5.75 -7.83 17.87
C GLU A 85 -5.63 -6.58 18.76
N ARG A 86 -4.72 -5.66 18.38
CA ARG A 86 -4.51 -4.43 19.13
C ARG A 86 -5.42 -3.31 18.63
N PRO A 87 -5.95 -2.44 19.54
CA PRO A 87 -6.81 -1.33 19.15
C PRO A 87 -6.17 -0.37 18.13
N ASP A 88 -4.85 -0.16 18.20
CA ASP A 88 -4.10 0.71 17.29
C ASP A 88 -3.93 0.13 15.88
N SER A 89 -4.34 -1.12 15.67
CA SER A 89 -4.38 -1.79 14.37
C SER A 89 -5.80 -1.93 13.81
N GLN A 90 -6.79 -1.33 14.45
CA GLN A 90 -8.18 -1.34 14.00
C GLN A 90 -8.54 -0.01 13.31
N PHE A 91 -9.49 -0.06 12.40
CA PHE A 91 -10.04 1.10 11.70
C PHE A 91 -11.53 0.86 11.40
N PRO A 92 -12.34 1.92 11.17
CA PRO A 92 -13.79 1.79 11.10
C PRO A 92 -14.30 0.78 10.09
N GLU A 93 -13.72 0.72 8.90
CA GLU A 93 -14.18 -0.16 7.80
C GLU A 93 -13.48 -1.54 7.79
N LEU A 94 -12.83 -1.95 8.87
CA LEU A 94 -12.16 -3.25 8.94
C LEU A 94 -13.11 -4.42 8.65
N GLU A 95 -14.33 -4.38 9.23
CA GLU A 95 -15.33 -5.43 9.01
C GLU A 95 -15.75 -5.52 7.55
N ASP A 96 -15.91 -4.39 6.86
CA ASP A 96 -16.21 -4.35 5.44
C ASP A 96 -15.08 -4.94 4.60
N CYS A 97 -13.83 -4.68 4.98
CA CYS A 97 -12.66 -5.29 4.34
C CYS A 97 -12.66 -6.81 4.49
N LEU A 98 -12.99 -7.32 5.69
CA LEU A 98 -13.05 -8.76 5.94
C LEU A 98 -14.22 -9.41 5.19
N LEU A 99 -15.38 -8.76 5.12
CA LEU A 99 -16.52 -9.26 4.36
C LEU A 99 -16.19 -9.46 2.87
N ARG A 100 -15.39 -8.58 2.26
CA ARG A 100 -14.93 -8.71 0.86
C ARG A 100 -14.00 -9.91 0.64
N LEU A 101 -13.41 -10.45 1.69
CA LEU A 101 -12.55 -11.63 1.62
C LEU A 101 -13.29 -12.95 1.77
N THR A 102 -14.61 -12.93 2.02
CA THR A 102 -15.41 -14.12 2.27
C THR A 102 -15.35 -15.13 1.11
N GLU A 103 -15.44 -14.66 -0.13
CA GLU A 103 -15.30 -15.55 -1.31
C GLU A 103 -13.90 -16.12 -1.42
N MET A 104 -12.86 -15.31 -1.16
CA MET A 104 -11.48 -15.78 -1.17
C MET A 104 -11.20 -16.77 -0.03
N GLU A 105 -11.89 -16.66 1.09
CA GLU A 105 -11.80 -17.62 2.18
C GLU A 105 -12.47 -18.95 1.80
N ALA A 106 -13.65 -18.90 1.19
CA ALA A 106 -14.32 -20.08 0.67
C ALA A 106 -13.48 -20.83 -0.37
N ASP A 107 -12.75 -20.09 -1.22
CA ASP A 107 -11.79 -20.63 -2.21
C ASP A 107 -10.45 -21.08 -1.57
N GLY A 108 -10.27 -20.92 -0.26
CA GLY A 108 -9.06 -21.30 0.45
C GLY A 108 -7.85 -20.38 0.20
N LEU A 109 -8.06 -19.19 -0.40
CA LEU A 109 -6.99 -18.24 -0.71
C LEU A 109 -6.55 -17.42 0.51
N VAL A 110 -7.40 -17.30 1.52
CA VAL A 110 -7.09 -16.71 2.82
C VAL A 110 -7.65 -17.59 3.94
N LYS A 111 -7.12 -17.43 5.14
CA LYS A 111 -7.66 -17.97 6.38
C LYS A 111 -7.90 -16.81 7.32
N LEU A 112 -9.16 -16.61 7.70
CA LEU A 112 -9.56 -15.59 8.66
C LEU A 112 -9.77 -16.22 10.04
N SER A 113 -9.46 -15.45 11.06
CA SER A 113 -9.82 -15.72 12.45
C SER A 113 -10.29 -14.41 13.08
N ASP A 114 -10.72 -14.43 14.33
CA ASP A 114 -11.25 -13.25 15.03
C ASP A 114 -10.31 -12.05 15.01
N THR A 115 -8.99 -12.28 14.95
CA THR A 115 -7.98 -11.22 15.06
C THR A 115 -6.90 -11.26 13.98
N LYS A 116 -6.96 -12.20 13.03
CA LYS A 116 -5.84 -12.44 12.11
C LYS A 116 -6.29 -12.92 10.74
N LEU A 117 -5.56 -12.47 9.71
CA LEU A 117 -5.58 -13.00 8.35
C LEU A 117 -4.24 -13.69 8.05
N VAL A 118 -4.31 -14.85 7.44
CA VAL A 118 -3.13 -15.59 6.93
C VAL A 118 -3.36 -15.97 5.47
N VAL A 119 -2.37 -15.71 4.62
CA VAL A 119 -2.34 -16.14 3.22
C VAL A 119 -1.57 -17.45 3.11
N PRO A 120 -2.21 -18.57 2.76
CA PRO A 120 -1.54 -19.86 2.57
C PRO A 120 -0.50 -19.80 1.46
N GLU A 121 0.45 -20.74 1.46
CA GLU A 121 1.55 -20.72 0.49
C GLU A 121 1.09 -20.78 -0.97
N HIS A 122 0.11 -21.62 -1.28
CA HIS A 122 -0.46 -21.75 -2.63
C HIS A 122 -1.20 -20.51 -3.10
N ALA A 123 -1.68 -19.66 -2.15
CA ALA A 123 -2.41 -18.43 -2.45
C ALA A 123 -1.51 -17.20 -2.60
N ARG A 124 -0.19 -17.29 -2.37
CA ARG A 124 0.75 -16.17 -2.49
C ARG A 124 0.72 -15.45 -3.86
N PRO A 125 0.50 -16.12 -5.00
CA PRO A 125 0.32 -15.42 -6.28
C PRO A 125 -0.83 -14.40 -6.27
N PHE A 126 -1.86 -14.61 -5.44
CA PHE A 126 -3.05 -13.75 -5.33
C PHE A 126 -2.92 -12.67 -4.25
N VAL A 127 -1.74 -12.50 -3.63
CA VAL A 127 -1.54 -11.55 -2.52
C VAL A 127 -1.97 -10.13 -2.86
N ARG A 128 -1.82 -9.67 -4.11
CA ARG A 128 -2.25 -8.34 -4.54
C ARG A 128 -3.78 -8.20 -4.53
N ASN A 129 -4.49 -9.24 -4.99
CA ASN A 129 -5.95 -9.27 -4.99
C ASN A 129 -6.47 -9.24 -3.54
N ILE A 130 -5.83 -9.98 -2.63
CA ILE A 130 -6.16 -9.97 -1.20
C ILE A 130 -5.96 -8.56 -0.63
N CYS A 131 -4.85 -7.88 -0.95
CA CYS A 131 -4.58 -6.51 -0.51
C CYS A 131 -5.61 -5.49 -1.02
N MET A 132 -6.24 -5.71 -2.18
CA MET A 132 -7.28 -4.82 -2.71
C MET A 132 -8.50 -4.72 -1.78
N ALA A 133 -8.79 -5.74 -0.97
CA ALA A 133 -9.85 -5.69 0.03
C ALA A 133 -9.62 -4.60 1.10
N PHE A 134 -8.35 -4.22 1.32
CA PHE A 134 -7.92 -3.18 2.26
C PHE A 134 -7.69 -1.81 1.58
N ASP A 135 -7.87 -1.67 0.26
CA ASP A 135 -7.72 -0.39 -0.43
C ASP A 135 -9.01 0.43 -0.30
N LEU A 136 -9.13 1.15 0.82
CA LEU A 136 -10.31 1.97 1.10
C LEU A 136 -10.52 3.09 0.08
N ARG A 137 -9.45 3.64 -0.51
CA ARG A 137 -9.57 4.69 -1.53
C ARG A 137 -10.16 4.15 -2.82
N LEU A 138 -9.67 3.00 -3.28
CA LEU A 138 -10.25 2.30 -4.42
C LEU A 138 -11.74 2.00 -4.19
N LEU A 139 -12.12 1.70 -2.96
CA LEU A 139 -13.48 1.30 -2.60
C LEU A 139 -14.44 2.49 -2.44
N ARG A 140 -13.96 3.60 -1.88
CA ARG A 140 -14.74 4.84 -1.70
C ARG A 140 -14.90 5.60 -3.02
N ASP A 141 -13.85 5.62 -3.83
CA ASP A 141 -13.78 6.34 -5.10
C ASP A 141 -13.95 5.40 -6.31
N ALA A 142 -14.59 4.21 -6.09
CA ALA A 142 -14.73 3.18 -7.13
C ALA A 142 -15.10 3.82 -8.49
N PRO A 143 -14.18 3.95 -9.45
CA PRO A 143 -14.48 4.57 -10.71
C PRO A 143 -15.43 3.68 -11.50
N ASP A 144 -16.42 4.27 -12.16
CA ASP A 144 -17.36 3.56 -13.07
C ASP A 144 -16.64 2.83 -14.22
N ALA A 145 -15.37 3.12 -14.44
CA ALA A 145 -14.51 2.48 -15.43
C ALA A 145 -13.34 1.74 -14.77
N ARG A 146 -12.99 0.55 -15.29
CA ARG A 146 -11.82 -0.22 -14.87
C ARG A 146 -10.53 0.58 -15.12
N VAL A 147 -9.88 1.06 -14.06
CA VAL A 147 -8.67 1.90 -14.12
C VAL A 147 -7.38 1.06 -14.26
N PHE A 148 -7.46 -0.25 -14.07
CA PHE A 148 -6.29 -1.13 -14.11
C PHE A 148 -6.30 -2.03 -15.36
N SER A 149 -5.12 -2.20 -15.98
CA SER A 149 -4.93 -3.21 -17.00
C SER A 149 -5.28 -4.58 -16.42
N MET A 150 -6.10 -5.35 -17.14
CA MET A 150 -6.31 -6.75 -16.79
C MET A 150 -4.97 -7.47 -16.89
N THR A 151 -4.50 -7.99 -15.77
CA THR A 151 -3.44 -9.00 -15.82
C THR A 151 -4.10 -10.28 -16.31
N ILE A 152 -3.78 -10.66 -17.53
CA ILE A 152 -4.15 -11.95 -18.11
C ILE A 152 -3.31 -13.02 -17.43
#